data_40bd4da264376aece844619022485d03
#
_entry.id   40bd4da264376aece844619022485d03
#
_cell.length_a   1.000
_cell.length_b   1.000
_cell.length_c   1.000
_cell.angle_alpha   90.00
_cell.angle_beta   90.00
_cell.angle_gamma   90.00
#
_symmetry.space_group_name_H-M   'P 1'
#
loop_
_entity.id
_entity.type
_entity.pdbx_description
1 polymer ?
#
loop_
_entity_poly.entity_id
_entity_poly.type
_entity_poly.pdbx_seq_one_letter_code
_entity_poly.pdbx_strand_id
1 'polypeptide(L)'
;MQLVLLGASSVACAYQAPAEVLPPVSVSGQSSSPVEKSYRKMVQGLDYFARQRAVVAPDAALRFKLLPRKQGTDIDRIVLKIMGNTFDRDVPIAPDHTFVLQHDPQALEEDAVVSPNRKRLSMTWRTDIRTPGIAGNSRRLGDLRLECEVGMEAGLVSNNSVIGRIAALFTTTKAYCDRKDARYMFFADRPLFSVTLVAGNRREVLPVDQLYAGASDDPALKDDLPFCDCEMLVDRTYFLPLGDHSWPDDTRLEFEYMDDRP
;
A
#
# COMPACT_ATOMS: atom_id res chain seq x y z
N MET A 1 -50.69 78.51 -41.90
CA MET A 1 -50.34 78.59 -40.49
C MET A 1 -50.01 77.16 -40.03
N GLN A 2 -48.69 76.78 -40.06
CA GLN A 2 -48.20 75.43 -39.80
C GLN A 2 -47.46 75.42 -38.50
N LEU A 3 -47.93 74.64 -37.53
CA LEU A 3 -47.33 74.52 -36.22
C LEU A 3 -46.27 73.39 -36.26
N VAL A 4 -45.01 73.76 -35.94
CA VAL A 4 -43.93 72.79 -35.79
C VAL A 4 -43.82 72.46 -34.32
N LEU A 5 -44.03 71.17 -33.96
CA LEU A 5 -43.75 70.64 -32.61
C LEU A 5 -42.34 70.14 -32.59
N LEU A 6 -41.50 70.78 -31.75
CA LEU A 6 -40.17 70.31 -31.40
C LEU A 6 -40.30 69.30 -30.27
N GLY A 7 -39.96 68.01 -30.53
CA GLY A 7 -39.86 66.97 -29.55
C GLY A 7 -38.46 66.96 -28.92
N ALA A 8 -38.39 67.17 -27.62
CA ALA A 8 -37.16 67.05 -26.85
C ALA A 8 -36.91 65.59 -26.46
N SER A 9 -35.86 64.96 -27.03
CA SER A 9 -35.42 63.64 -26.64
C SER A 9 -34.51 63.70 -25.45
N SER A 10 -34.94 63.21 -24.30
CA SER A 10 -34.13 63.04 -23.12
C SER A 10 -33.26 61.79 -23.25
N VAL A 11 -31.96 61.96 -23.35
CA VAL A 11 -30.97 60.86 -23.28
C VAL A 11 -30.75 60.48 -21.79
N ALA A 12 -31.28 59.35 -21.37
CA ALA A 12 -31.00 58.79 -20.07
C ALA A 12 -29.61 58.11 -20.08
N CYS A 13 -28.61 58.70 -19.44
CA CYS A 13 -27.34 58.03 -19.17
C CYS A 13 -27.57 56.95 -18.11
N ALA A 14 -27.52 55.70 -18.53
CA ALA A 14 -27.47 54.59 -17.62
C ALA A 14 -26.08 54.50 -16.95
N TYR A 15 -26.05 54.76 -15.67
CA TYR A 15 -24.84 54.62 -14.87
C TYR A 15 -24.62 53.11 -14.64
N GLN A 16 -23.66 52.51 -15.36
CA GLN A 16 -23.20 51.14 -15.07
C GLN A 16 -22.27 51.20 -13.86
N ALA A 17 -22.71 50.60 -12.76
CA ALA A 17 -21.84 50.35 -11.60
C ALA A 17 -20.62 49.47 -12.03
N PRO A 18 -19.40 49.78 -11.56
CA PRO A 18 -18.25 48.95 -11.89
C PRO A 18 -18.50 47.51 -11.39
N ALA A 19 -18.30 46.56 -12.28
CA ALA A 19 -18.35 45.15 -11.92
C ALA A 19 -17.31 44.87 -10.84
N GLU A 20 -17.77 44.41 -9.69
CA GLU A 20 -16.93 44.01 -8.60
C GLU A 20 -16.12 42.77 -9.05
N VAL A 21 -14.82 42.99 -9.32
CA VAL A 21 -13.91 41.88 -9.69
C VAL A 21 -13.65 41.08 -8.42
N LEU A 22 -14.33 39.94 -8.31
CA LEU A 22 -14.05 38.98 -7.23
C LEU A 22 -12.58 38.56 -7.32
N PRO A 23 -11.86 38.50 -6.18
CA PRO A 23 -10.48 38.05 -6.19
C PRO A 23 -10.41 36.62 -6.76
N PRO A 24 -9.36 36.29 -7.53
CA PRO A 24 -9.20 34.98 -8.10
C PRO A 24 -9.18 33.94 -6.95
N VAL A 25 -10.15 33.05 -6.92
CA VAL A 25 -10.13 31.90 -6.04
C VAL A 25 -9.00 31.01 -6.52
N SER A 26 -7.87 31.06 -5.83
CA SER A 26 -6.81 30.07 -5.99
C SER A 26 -7.32 28.74 -5.46
N VAL A 27 -7.98 27.98 -6.32
CA VAL A 27 -8.17 26.55 -6.06
C VAL A 27 -6.78 25.95 -6.22
N SER A 28 -6.04 25.81 -5.10
CA SER A 28 -4.91 24.92 -5.04
C SER A 28 -5.46 23.55 -5.31
N GLY A 29 -5.42 23.12 -6.58
CA GLY A 29 -5.82 21.82 -7.01
C GLY A 29 -4.89 20.79 -6.35
N GLN A 30 -5.21 20.37 -5.13
CA GLN A 30 -4.79 19.06 -4.67
C GLN A 30 -5.38 18.10 -5.69
N SER A 31 -4.48 17.37 -6.36
CA SER A 31 -4.87 16.44 -7.39
C SER A 31 -5.96 15.54 -6.83
N SER A 32 -7.05 15.46 -7.52
CA SER A 32 -8.34 14.91 -7.16
C SER A 32 -8.39 13.40 -6.88
N SER A 33 -7.28 12.76 -6.57
CA SER A 33 -7.24 11.35 -6.18
C SER A 33 -6.05 11.11 -5.25
N PRO A 34 -6.23 11.15 -3.93
CA PRO A 34 -5.22 10.73 -2.96
C PRO A 34 -5.04 9.21 -2.99
N VAL A 35 -3.96 8.72 -2.38
CA VAL A 35 -3.84 7.31 -2.01
C VAL A 35 -4.80 7.07 -0.85
N GLU A 36 -5.71 6.13 -1.00
CA GLU A 36 -6.67 5.79 0.05
C GLU A 36 -6.82 4.28 0.16
N LYS A 37 -6.87 3.78 1.38
CA LYS A 37 -7.21 2.39 1.67
C LYS A 37 -8.24 2.33 2.78
N SER A 38 -9.19 1.40 2.65
CA SER A 38 -10.27 1.23 3.62
C SER A 38 -9.71 0.92 5.01
N TYR A 39 -10.03 1.76 5.98
CA TYR A 39 -9.71 1.53 7.39
C TYR A 39 -10.34 0.23 7.90
N ARG A 40 -11.60 -0.04 7.56
CA ARG A 40 -12.32 -1.27 7.92
C ARG A 40 -11.59 -2.53 7.46
N LYS A 41 -11.11 -2.57 6.22
CA LYS A 41 -10.33 -3.71 5.72
C LYS A 41 -9.00 -3.87 6.46
N MET A 42 -8.33 -2.79 6.77
CA MET A 42 -7.09 -2.85 7.54
C MET A 42 -7.34 -3.38 8.96
N VAL A 43 -8.45 -2.99 9.59
CA VAL A 43 -8.87 -3.55 10.90
C VAL A 43 -9.20 -5.03 10.79
N GLN A 44 -9.84 -5.50 9.72
CA GLN A 44 -10.04 -6.94 9.48
C GLN A 44 -8.70 -7.69 9.46
N GLY A 45 -7.67 -7.11 8.85
CA GLY A 45 -6.31 -7.63 8.90
C GLY A 45 -5.73 -7.67 10.32
N LEU A 46 -5.95 -6.63 11.15
CA LEU A 46 -5.54 -6.63 12.57
C LEU A 46 -6.21 -7.78 13.34
N ASP A 47 -7.51 -7.95 13.15
CA ASP A 47 -8.29 -9.00 13.82
C ASP A 47 -7.83 -10.40 13.37
N TYR A 48 -7.54 -10.55 12.09
CA TYR A 48 -7.00 -11.80 11.56
C TYR A 48 -5.64 -12.11 12.18
N PHE A 49 -4.73 -11.13 12.21
CA PHE A 49 -3.44 -11.26 12.88
C PHE A 49 -3.58 -11.67 14.35
N ALA A 50 -4.45 -11.00 15.10
CA ALA A 50 -4.67 -11.30 16.52
C ALA A 50 -5.12 -12.75 16.76
N ARG A 51 -5.94 -13.30 15.85
CA ARG A 51 -6.43 -14.70 15.93
C ARG A 51 -5.36 -15.71 15.56
N GLN A 52 -4.53 -15.43 14.54
CA GLN A 52 -3.63 -16.43 13.96
C GLN A 52 -2.21 -16.40 14.55
N ARG A 53 -1.77 -15.25 15.08
CA ARG A 53 -0.38 -15.08 15.52
C ARG A 53 0.06 -16.12 16.54
N ALA A 54 -0.81 -16.51 17.46
CA ALA A 54 -0.47 -17.45 18.53
C ALA A 54 -0.04 -18.83 18.02
N VAL A 55 -0.51 -19.20 16.81
CA VAL A 55 -0.23 -20.51 16.20
C VAL A 55 1.00 -20.44 15.30
N VAL A 56 1.12 -19.38 14.48
CA VAL A 56 2.11 -19.30 13.39
C VAL A 56 3.35 -18.50 13.80
N ALA A 57 3.15 -17.39 14.53
CA ALA A 57 4.20 -16.45 14.89
C ALA A 57 3.88 -15.76 16.25
N PRO A 58 3.95 -16.49 17.38
CA PRO A 58 3.41 -16.06 18.68
C PRO A 58 4.01 -14.74 19.19
N ASP A 59 5.29 -14.51 18.90
CA ASP A 59 6.01 -13.31 19.36
C ASP A 59 6.03 -12.18 18.33
N ALA A 60 5.44 -12.40 17.15
CA ALA A 60 5.47 -11.42 16.07
C ALA A 60 4.61 -10.18 16.38
N ALA A 61 5.03 -9.05 15.84
CA ALA A 61 4.30 -7.79 15.83
C ALA A 61 3.90 -7.41 14.42
N LEU A 62 2.68 -6.90 14.25
CA LEU A 62 2.17 -6.38 12.99
C LEU A 62 2.38 -4.86 12.92
N ARG A 63 2.97 -4.42 11.83
CA ARG A 63 3.03 -3.02 11.39
C ARG A 63 2.63 -2.93 9.93
N PHE A 64 2.48 -1.71 9.45
CA PHE A 64 2.32 -1.43 8.02
C PHE A 64 3.50 -0.59 7.56
N LYS A 65 4.17 -1.00 6.47
CA LYS A 65 5.35 -0.31 5.94
C LYS A 65 4.99 0.50 4.71
N LEU A 66 5.35 1.78 4.72
CA LEU A 66 5.20 2.67 3.57
C LEU A 66 6.25 2.34 2.50
N LEU A 67 5.83 2.32 1.26
CA LEU A 67 6.66 1.99 0.11
C LEU A 67 6.44 3.03 -1.00
N PRO A 68 7.50 3.60 -1.61
CA PRO A 68 7.37 4.46 -2.77
C PRO A 68 6.99 3.63 -4.00
N ARG A 69 6.15 4.17 -4.89
CA ARG A 69 5.82 3.55 -6.19
C ARG A 69 6.45 4.28 -7.37
N LYS A 70 6.82 5.54 -7.18
CA LYS A 70 7.39 6.37 -8.24
C LYS A 70 8.69 6.99 -7.77
N GLN A 71 9.62 7.14 -8.71
CA GLN A 71 10.87 7.81 -8.46
C GLN A 71 10.64 9.24 -7.96
N GLY A 72 11.43 9.67 -6.96
CA GLY A 72 11.30 10.98 -6.34
C GLY A 72 10.14 11.12 -5.36
N THR A 73 9.41 10.05 -5.06
CA THR A 73 8.42 10.08 -3.98
C THR A 73 9.13 10.17 -2.63
N ASP A 74 8.98 11.32 -1.98
CA ASP A 74 9.48 11.54 -0.64
C ASP A 74 8.59 10.81 0.37
N ILE A 75 9.11 9.78 1.03
CA ILE A 75 8.42 9.03 2.07
C ILE A 75 8.83 9.46 3.49
N ASP A 76 9.81 10.35 3.63
CA ASP A 76 10.26 10.87 4.94
C ASP A 76 9.33 11.95 5.50
N ARG A 77 8.63 12.68 4.62
CA ARG A 77 7.73 13.78 4.99
C ARG A 77 6.27 13.46 4.68
N ILE A 78 5.84 12.26 5.05
CA ILE A 78 4.44 11.85 4.92
C ILE A 78 3.68 12.25 6.18
N VAL A 79 2.52 12.87 5.97
CA VAL A 79 1.47 13.00 6.96
C VAL A 79 0.42 11.96 6.63
N LEU A 80 0.24 10.98 7.49
CA LEU A 80 -0.74 9.90 7.35
C LEU A 80 -1.91 10.18 8.28
N LYS A 81 -3.13 10.05 7.77
CA LYS A 81 -4.35 10.29 8.54
C LYS A 81 -5.35 9.16 8.38
N ILE A 82 -6.17 8.96 9.41
CA ILE A 82 -7.45 8.27 9.30
C ILE A 82 -8.50 9.37 9.09
N MET A 83 -9.21 9.31 7.97
CA MET A 83 -10.16 10.33 7.55
C MET A 83 -11.57 9.73 7.48
N GLY A 84 -12.45 10.21 8.36
CA GLY A 84 -13.88 9.95 8.36
C GLY A 84 -14.65 11.11 7.71
N ASN A 85 -15.98 11.10 7.90
CA ASN A 85 -16.85 12.17 7.42
C ASN A 85 -16.82 13.39 8.35
N THR A 86 -16.63 13.17 9.65
CA THR A 86 -16.72 14.21 10.69
C THR A 86 -15.42 14.45 11.44
N PHE A 87 -14.37 13.67 11.16
CA PHE A 87 -13.06 13.78 11.83
C PHE A 87 -11.91 13.44 10.90
N ASP A 88 -10.72 13.91 11.29
CA ASP A 88 -9.44 13.37 10.85
C ASP A 88 -8.52 13.13 12.06
N ARG A 89 -7.65 12.11 11.98
CA ARG A 89 -6.69 11.79 13.03
C ARG A 89 -5.35 11.44 12.41
N ASP A 90 -4.30 12.05 12.96
CA ASP A 90 -2.94 11.74 12.53
C ASP A 90 -2.54 10.33 12.97
N VAL A 91 -1.86 9.61 12.09
CA VAL A 91 -1.24 8.32 12.36
C VAL A 91 0.25 8.52 12.44
N PRO A 92 0.88 8.31 13.62
CA PRO A 92 2.32 8.44 13.76
C PRO A 92 3.07 7.44 12.89
N ILE A 93 4.10 7.92 12.19
CA ILE A 93 5.01 7.10 11.37
C ILE A 93 6.34 7.01 12.10
N ALA A 94 6.86 5.80 12.26
CA ALA A 94 8.16 5.54 12.83
C ALA A 94 9.30 5.89 11.84
N PRO A 95 10.56 6.10 12.31
CA PRO A 95 11.70 6.42 11.44
C PRO A 95 12.01 5.36 10.38
N ASP A 96 11.58 4.13 10.57
CA ASP A 96 11.69 3.04 9.60
C ASP A 96 10.55 3.01 8.59
N HIS A 97 9.76 4.08 8.50
CA HIS A 97 8.57 4.24 7.65
C HIS A 97 7.45 3.23 7.96
N THR A 98 7.41 2.71 9.17
CA THR A 98 6.29 1.86 9.61
C THR A 98 5.29 2.64 10.44
N PHE A 99 4.05 2.16 10.45
CA PHE A 99 3.00 2.67 11.33
C PHE A 99 2.14 1.52 11.86
N VAL A 100 1.40 1.80 12.92
CA VAL A 100 0.43 0.89 13.50
C VAL A 100 -0.95 1.52 13.49
N LEU A 101 -1.98 0.70 13.37
CA LEU A 101 -3.36 1.11 13.55
C LEU A 101 -3.92 0.48 14.82
N GLN A 102 -4.87 1.17 15.43
CA GLN A 102 -5.65 0.69 16.56
C GLN A 102 -7.12 0.63 16.15
N HIS A 103 -7.92 -0.14 16.89
CA HIS A 103 -9.36 -0.13 16.70
C HIS A 103 -9.95 1.21 17.13
N ASP A 104 -10.70 1.81 16.22
CA ASP A 104 -11.40 3.06 16.41
C ASP A 104 -12.86 2.88 15.99
N PRO A 105 -13.80 2.81 16.93
CA PRO A 105 -15.21 2.60 16.62
C PRO A 105 -15.80 3.67 15.70
N GLN A 106 -15.42 4.95 15.89
CA GLN A 106 -15.91 6.03 15.05
C GLN A 106 -15.40 5.89 13.61
N ALA A 107 -14.13 5.51 13.44
CA ALA A 107 -13.56 5.27 12.11
C ALA A 107 -14.23 4.09 11.39
N LEU A 108 -14.66 3.07 12.13
CA LEU A 108 -15.43 1.94 11.59
C LEU A 108 -16.87 2.35 11.24
N GLU A 109 -17.52 3.16 12.06
CA GLU A 109 -18.89 3.64 11.84
C GLU A 109 -18.95 4.54 10.60
N GLU A 110 -17.97 5.41 10.41
CA GLU A 110 -17.91 6.36 9.31
C GLU A 110 -17.27 5.80 8.03
N ASP A 111 -16.96 4.50 7.98
CA ASP A 111 -16.24 3.87 6.84
C ASP A 111 -14.98 4.65 6.45
N ALA A 112 -14.22 5.12 7.44
CA ALA A 112 -13.04 5.95 7.25
C ALA A 112 -12.01 5.31 6.32
N VAL A 113 -11.17 6.16 5.74
CA VAL A 113 -10.03 5.75 4.94
C VAL A 113 -8.71 6.13 5.62
N VAL A 114 -7.68 5.34 5.36
CA VAL A 114 -6.29 5.70 5.68
C VAL A 114 -5.70 6.39 4.45
N SER A 115 -5.26 7.62 4.61
CA SER A 115 -4.81 8.48 3.50
C SER A 115 -3.55 9.26 3.86
N PRO A 116 -2.48 9.15 3.08
CA PRO A 116 -1.31 10.02 3.19
C PRO A 116 -1.52 11.31 2.38
N ASN A 117 -0.75 12.35 2.69
CA ASN A 117 -0.68 13.58 1.92
C ASN A 117 0.05 13.37 0.57
N ARG A 118 -0.29 12.32 -0.18
CA ARG A 118 0.36 11.93 -1.45
C ARG A 118 -0.66 11.60 -2.52
N LYS A 119 -0.24 11.84 -3.77
CA LYS A 119 -1.05 11.55 -4.96
C LYS A 119 -1.22 10.04 -5.13
N ARG A 120 -2.37 9.63 -5.64
CA ARG A 120 -2.65 8.26 -6.04
C ARG A 120 -1.52 7.72 -6.92
N LEU A 121 -1.17 6.45 -6.72
CA LEU A 121 -0.12 5.74 -7.43
C LEU A 121 1.30 6.27 -7.20
N SER A 122 1.53 7.21 -6.27
CA SER A 122 2.89 7.64 -5.93
C SER A 122 3.54 6.73 -4.88
N MET A 123 2.73 6.17 -4.00
CA MET A 123 3.15 5.30 -2.91
C MET A 123 2.07 4.28 -2.56
N THR A 124 2.42 3.35 -1.70
CA THR A 124 1.53 2.38 -1.09
C THR A 124 2.03 2.01 0.30
N TRP A 125 1.38 1.04 0.93
CA TRP A 125 1.90 0.34 2.11
C TRP A 125 1.48 -1.12 2.07
N ARG A 126 2.25 -1.94 2.77
CA ARG A 126 2.05 -3.37 2.93
C ARG A 126 2.09 -3.71 4.41
N THR A 127 1.61 -4.88 4.74
CA THR A 127 1.86 -5.51 6.04
C THR A 127 3.35 -5.75 6.22
N ASP A 128 3.83 -5.59 7.44
CA ASP A 128 5.19 -5.93 7.88
C ASP A 128 5.07 -6.63 9.23
N ILE A 129 5.22 -7.96 9.20
CA ILE A 129 5.09 -8.81 10.38
C ILE A 129 6.45 -9.36 10.74
N ARG A 130 6.95 -9.02 11.94
CA ARG A 130 8.28 -9.40 12.38
C ARG A 130 8.29 -9.93 13.79
N THR A 131 8.98 -11.05 14.01
CA THR A 131 9.34 -11.52 15.34
C THR A 131 10.52 -10.70 15.86
N PRO A 132 10.41 -10.07 17.06
CA PRO A 132 11.51 -9.31 17.65
C PRO A 132 12.75 -10.17 17.93
N GLY A 133 13.92 -9.54 17.90
CA GLY A 133 15.19 -10.22 18.23
C GLY A 133 15.81 -11.02 17.08
N ILE A 134 15.17 -11.07 15.92
CA ILE A 134 15.77 -11.65 14.71
C ILE A 134 16.70 -10.59 14.09
N ALA A 135 17.87 -11.01 13.58
CA ALA A 135 18.83 -10.14 12.94
C ALA A 135 18.18 -9.36 11.77
N GLY A 136 18.59 -8.10 11.57
CA GLY A 136 17.96 -7.20 10.56
C GLY A 136 18.05 -7.70 9.11
N ASN A 137 19.02 -8.57 8.81
CA ASN A 137 19.13 -9.24 7.52
C ASN A 137 18.47 -10.63 7.49
N SER A 138 17.53 -10.88 8.38
CA SER A 138 16.81 -12.16 8.44
C SER A 138 15.33 -11.95 8.72
N ARG A 139 14.52 -12.91 8.25
CA ARG A 139 13.09 -13.00 8.53
C ARG A 139 12.73 -14.45 8.90
N ARG A 140 11.63 -14.65 9.57
CA ARG A 140 11.08 -15.95 9.89
C ARG A 140 9.99 -16.31 8.89
N LEU A 141 9.97 -17.54 8.35
CA LEU A 141 8.98 -17.96 7.34
C LEU A 141 7.54 -17.88 7.88
N GLY A 142 7.32 -18.25 9.13
CA GLY A 142 6.01 -18.11 9.77
C GLY A 142 5.51 -16.66 9.81
N ASP A 143 6.40 -15.69 10.03
CA ASP A 143 6.03 -14.28 9.97
C ASP A 143 5.55 -13.91 8.57
N LEU A 144 6.22 -14.41 7.52
CA LEU A 144 5.90 -14.12 6.12
C LEU A 144 4.65 -14.85 5.64
N ARG A 145 4.39 -16.07 6.11
CA ARG A 145 3.10 -16.75 5.88
C ARG A 145 1.96 -15.92 6.45
N LEU A 146 2.09 -15.50 7.70
CA LEU A 146 1.10 -14.66 8.34
C LEU A 146 0.97 -13.29 7.67
N GLU A 147 2.08 -12.72 7.16
CA GLU A 147 2.10 -11.47 6.41
C GLU A 147 1.30 -11.57 5.09
N CYS A 148 1.40 -12.68 4.37
CA CYS A 148 0.57 -12.95 3.20
C CYS A 148 -0.92 -12.95 3.57
N GLU A 149 -1.29 -13.72 4.58
CA GLU A 149 -2.68 -13.86 5.00
C GLU A 149 -3.27 -12.51 5.48
N VAL A 150 -2.56 -11.80 6.36
CA VAL A 150 -2.99 -10.50 6.86
C VAL A 150 -3.04 -9.46 5.74
N GLY A 151 -2.08 -9.47 4.82
CA GLY A 151 -2.07 -8.56 3.67
C GLY A 151 -3.28 -8.73 2.75
N MET A 152 -3.70 -9.99 2.55
CA MET A 152 -4.91 -10.32 1.79
C MET A 152 -6.17 -9.84 2.51
N GLU A 153 -6.33 -10.13 3.80
CA GLU A 153 -7.48 -9.71 4.62
C GLU A 153 -7.58 -8.18 4.71
N ALA A 154 -6.44 -7.51 4.87
CA ALA A 154 -6.38 -6.05 4.92
C ALA A 154 -6.62 -5.37 3.56
N GLY A 155 -6.80 -6.13 2.48
CA GLY A 155 -6.99 -5.59 1.13
C GLY A 155 -5.78 -4.81 0.61
N LEU A 156 -4.58 -5.19 1.03
CA LEU A 156 -3.33 -4.51 0.67
C LEU A 156 -2.65 -5.13 -0.56
N VAL A 157 -3.17 -6.23 -1.07
CA VAL A 157 -2.68 -6.89 -2.28
C VAL A 157 -3.43 -6.36 -3.48
N SER A 158 -2.70 -5.84 -4.46
CA SER A 158 -3.29 -5.37 -5.72
C SER A 158 -3.59 -6.59 -6.59
N ASN A 159 -4.82 -7.06 -6.60
CA ASN A 159 -5.29 -8.04 -7.56
C ASN A 159 -6.23 -7.34 -8.54
N ASN A 160 -5.67 -6.76 -9.60
CA ASN A 160 -6.42 -5.99 -10.58
C ASN A 160 -7.00 -6.85 -11.73
N SER A 161 -6.65 -8.13 -11.80
CA SER A 161 -7.25 -9.06 -12.74
C SER A 161 -8.72 -9.28 -12.39
N VAL A 162 -9.61 -9.12 -13.36
CA VAL A 162 -11.05 -9.42 -13.20
C VAL A 162 -11.24 -10.89 -12.80
N ILE A 163 -10.43 -11.79 -13.37
CA ILE A 163 -10.41 -13.21 -13.06
C ILE A 163 -9.93 -13.44 -11.63
N GLY A 164 -8.89 -12.73 -11.19
CA GLY A 164 -8.40 -12.79 -9.82
C GLY A 164 -9.42 -12.30 -8.78
N ARG A 165 -10.22 -11.27 -9.10
CA ARG A 165 -11.31 -10.81 -8.22
C ARG A 165 -12.45 -11.82 -8.12
N ILE A 166 -12.80 -12.51 -9.20
CA ILE A 166 -13.80 -13.56 -9.18
C ILE A 166 -13.29 -14.79 -8.41
N ALA A 167 -12.04 -15.19 -8.61
CA ALA A 167 -11.42 -16.28 -7.87
C ALA A 167 -11.32 -15.98 -6.36
N ALA A 168 -11.03 -14.73 -5.98
CA ALA A 168 -10.97 -14.28 -4.59
C ALA A 168 -12.32 -14.38 -3.86
N LEU A 169 -13.46 -14.35 -4.57
CA LEU A 169 -14.78 -14.56 -3.97
C LEU A 169 -15.02 -16.01 -3.50
N PHE A 170 -14.26 -16.97 -4.03
CA PHE A 170 -14.42 -18.40 -3.75
C PHE A 170 -13.24 -19.03 -3.02
N THR A 171 -12.17 -18.26 -2.77
CA THR A 171 -10.96 -18.76 -2.12
C THR A 171 -10.74 -18.01 -0.81
N THR A 172 -10.59 -18.73 0.29
CA THR A 172 -10.21 -18.10 1.55
C THR A 172 -8.78 -17.59 1.46
N THR A 173 -8.47 -16.52 2.20
CA THR A 173 -7.13 -15.94 2.31
C THR A 173 -6.06 -16.97 2.62
N LYS A 174 -6.33 -17.84 3.62
CA LYS A 174 -5.44 -18.94 3.99
C LYS A 174 -5.21 -19.89 2.81
N ALA A 175 -6.29 -20.33 2.14
CA ALA A 175 -6.19 -21.25 1.01
C ALA A 175 -5.37 -20.66 -0.15
N TYR A 176 -5.39 -19.34 -0.35
CA TYR A 176 -4.53 -18.68 -1.33
C TYR A 176 -3.06 -18.74 -0.92
N CYS A 177 -2.73 -18.32 0.32
CA CYS A 177 -1.33 -18.27 0.80
C CYS A 177 -0.72 -19.67 0.97
N ASP A 178 -1.55 -20.71 1.21
CA ASP A 178 -1.12 -22.11 1.33
C ASP A 178 -0.91 -22.82 -0.03
N ARG A 179 -1.19 -22.18 -1.15
CA ARG A 179 -0.96 -22.78 -2.47
C ARG A 179 0.54 -22.84 -2.78
N LYS A 180 0.98 -23.93 -3.39
CA LYS A 180 2.37 -24.08 -3.84
C LYS A 180 2.79 -23.09 -4.94
N ASP A 181 1.81 -22.64 -5.73
CA ASP A 181 1.97 -21.68 -6.82
C ASP A 181 1.54 -20.25 -6.42
N ALA A 182 1.29 -19.99 -5.14
CA ALA A 182 0.97 -18.66 -4.66
C ALA A 182 2.14 -17.69 -4.90
N ARG A 183 1.83 -16.58 -5.55
CA ARG A 183 2.81 -15.51 -5.79
C ARG A 183 2.42 -14.26 -5.02
N TYR A 184 2.70 -14.27 -3.72
CA TYR A 184 2.60 -13.08 -2.90
C TYR A 184 3.95 -12.36 -2.93
N MET A 185 3.96 -11.10 -3.35
CA MET A 185 5.17 -10.31 -3.49
C MET A 185 5.58 -9.69 -2.16
N PHE A 186 6.76 -10.04 -1.71
CA PHE A 186 7.41 -9.43 -0.56
C PHE A 186 8.43 -8.38 -0.99
N PHE A 187 8.73 -7.46 -0.07
CA PHE A 187 9.71 -6.41 -0.26
C PHE A 187 10.78 -6.48 0.83
N ALA A 188 12.02 -6.60 0.44
CA ALA A 188 13.16 -6.48 1.33
C ALA A 188 13.45 -5.00 1.66
N ASP A 189 14.18 -4.76 2.73
CA ASP A 189 14.53 -3.39 3.14
C ASP A 189 15.56 -2.72 2.20
N ARG A 190 16.41 -3.53 1.52
CA ARG A 190 17.47 -3.08 0.63
C ARG A 190 17.51 -3.94 -0.66
N PRO A 191 18.20 -3.51 -1.72
CA PRO A 191 18.40 -4.32 -2.93
C PRO A 191 18.98 -5.70 -2.63
N LEU A 192 18.34 -6.75 -3.14
CA LEU A 192 18.66 -8.14 -2.86
C LEU A 192 19.75 -8.65 -3.82
N PHE A 193 20.76 -9.31 -3.27
CA PHE A 193 21.65 -10.17 -4.04
C PHE A 193 21.15 -11.61 -4.04
N SER A 194 20.84 -12.15 -2.85
CA SER A 194 20.30 -13.50 -2.70
C SER A 194 19.40 -13.61 -1.46
N VAL A 195 18.56 -14.64 -1.44
CA VAL A 195 17.76 -15.05 -0.28
C VAL A 195 17.97 -16.54 -0.05
N THR A 196 18.35 -16.92 1.16
CA THR A 196 18.58 -18.33 1.53
C THR A 196 17.59 -18.76 2.61
N LEU A 197 16.87 -19.85 2.38
CA LEU A 197 16.06 -20.52 3.40
C LEU A 197 16.96 -21.45 4.20
N VAL A 198 16.81 -21.41 5.54
CA VAL A 198 17.63 -22.18 6.49
C VAL A 198 16.73 -22.82 7.55
N ALA A 199 16.72 -24.15 7.60
CA ALA A 199 16.02 -24.93 8.60
C ALA A 199 16.93 -26.07 9.10
N GLY A 200 17.51 -25.92 10.30
CA GLY A 200 18.52 -26.85 10.78
C GLY A 200 19.72 -26.94 9.83
N ASN A 201 19.98 -28.14 9.29
CA ASN A 201 21.06 -28.36 8.34
C ASN A 201 20.64 -28.14 6.85
N ARG A 202 19.34 -27.95 6.59
CA ARG A 202 18.84 -27.68 5.24
C ARG A 202 19.04 -26.21 4.90
N ARG A 203 19.71 -25.96 3.77
CA ARG A 203 19.90 -24.62 3.21
C ARG A 203 19.56 -24.66 1.73
N GLU A 204 18.79 -23.67 1.28
CA GLU A 204 18.39 -23.57 -0.13
C GLU A 204 18.33 -22.09 -0.53
N VAL A 205 19.05 -21.75 -1.58
CA VAL A 205 19.03 -20.40 -2.15
C VAL A 205 17.83 -20.28 -3.07
N LEU A 206 17.05 -19.22 -2.94
CA LEU A 206 15.94 -18.96 -3.85
C LEU A 206 16.47 -18.82 -5.29
N PRO A 207 15.83 -19.47 -6.25
CA PRO A 207 16.17 -19.31 -7.66
C PRO A 207 15.83 -17.89 -8.14
N VAL A 208 16.51 -17.43 -9.18
CA VAL A 208 16.40 -16.05 -9.67
C VAL A 208 14.99 -15.68 -10.14
N ASP A 209 14.20 -16.63 -10.60
CA ASP A 209 12.80 -16.46 -10.99
C ASP A 209 11.87 -16.19 -9.78
N GLN A 210 12.37 -16.37 -8.56
CA GLN A 210 11.71 -15.98 -7.32
C GLN A 210 12.16 -14.59 -6.85
N LEU A 211 13.08 -13.94 -7.52
CA LEU A 211 13.60 -12.61 -7.22
C LEU A 211 13.17 -11.60 -8.29
N TYR A 212 13.29 -10.32 -8.00
CA TYR A 212 13.14 -9.21 -8.95
C TYR A 212 11.80 -9.22 -9.69
N ALA A 213 10.71 -9.34 -8.93
CA ALA A 213 9.35 -9.49 -9.45
C ALA A 213 9.19 -10.74 -10.36
N GLY A 214 9.95 -11.76 -10.03
CA GLY A 214 9.99 -12.96 -10.85
C GLY A 214 10.74 -12.70 -12.14
N ALA A 215 11.96 -12.16 -12.10
CA ALA A 215 12.89 -11.85 -13.23
C ALA A 215 12.54 -12.58 -14.56
N SER A 216 11.29 -12.86 -14.75
CA SER A 216 10.69 -13.79 -15.67
C SER A 216 10.21 -13.02 -16.88
N ASP A 217 10.41 -13.61 -18.03
CA ASP A 217 9.76 -13.20 -19.27
C ASP A 217 8.27 -13.59 -19.31
N ASP A 218 7.68 -14.01 -18.18
CA ASP A 218 6.28 -14.39 -18.09
C ASP A 218 5.38 -13.17 -18.44
N PRO A 219 4.65 -13.21 -19.56
CA PRO A 219 3.80 -12.11 -19.99
C PRO A 219 2.73 -11.74 -18.95
N ALA A 220 2.22 -12.73 -18.21
CA ALA A 220 1.18 -12.50 -17.20
C ALA A 220 1.71 -11.65 -16.03
N LEU A 221 2.98 -11.80 -15.67
CA LEU A 221 3.62 -10.94 -14.65
C LEU A 221 3.93 -9.56 -15.21
N LYS A 222 4.32 -9.43 -16.49
CA LYS A 222 4.54 -8.13 -17.13
C LYS A 222 3.24 -7.33 -17.25
N ASP A 223 2.12 -7.97 -17.50
CA ASP A 223 0.80 -7.32 -17.57
C ASP A 223 0.32 -6.85 -16.18
N ASP A 224 0.69 -7.55 -15.11
CA ASP A 224 0.40 -7.16 -13.73
C ASP A 224 1.37 -6.11 -13.16
N LEU A 225 2.58 -5.99 -13.70
CA LEU A 225 3.60 -5.03 -13.25
C LEU A 225 3.15 -3.56 -13.25
N PRO A 226 2.39 -3.05 -14.24
CA PRO A 226 1.88 -1.67 -14.21
C PRO A 226 0.93 -1.40 -13.05
N PHE A 227 0.33 -2.43 -12.48
CA PHE A 227 -0.63 -2.36 -11.38
C PHE A 227 -0.03 -2.78 -10.05
N CYS A 228 1.15 -3.39 -10.05
CA CYS A 228 1.83 -3.71 -8.82
C CYS A 228 2.68 -2.53 -8.34
N ASP A 229 2.92 -2.50 -7.05
CA ASP A 229 3.69 -1.45 -6.38
C ASP A 229 5.21 -1.64 -6.58
N CYS A 230 5.63 -2.41 -7.56
CA CYS A 230 6.99 -2.96 -7.67
C CYS A 230 7.91 -2.28 -8.67
N GLU A 231 7.42 -1.36 -9.52
CA GLU A 231 8.25 -0.74 -10.56
C GLU A 231 9.56 -0.13 -10.04
N MET A 232 9.52 0.49 -8.86
CA MET A 232 10.68 1.15 -8.27
C MET A 232 11.54 0.27 -7.38
N LEU A 233 10.98 -0.82 -6.89
CA LEU A 233 11.58 -1.68 -5.87
C LEU A 233 11.80 -3.10 -6.41
N VAL A 234 11.88 -3.25 -7.73
CA VAL A 234 12.07 -4.55 -8.38
C VAL A 234 13.27 -5.30 -7.80
N ASP A 235 14.37 -4.58 -7.55
CA ASP A 235 15.59 -5.11 -6.95
C ASP A 235 15.44 -5.57 -5.48
N ARG A 236 14.32 -5.27 -4.85
CA ARG A 236 13.99 -5.67 -3.46
C ARG A 236 12.87 -6.69 -3.38
N THR A 237 12.30 -7.08 -4.50
CA THR A 237 11.16 -7.99 -4.52
C THR A 237 11.56 -9.45 -4.53
N TYR A 238 10.77 -10.28 -3.85
CA TYR A 238 10.95 -11.72 -3.84
C TYR A 238 9.63 -12.45 -3.60
N PHE A 239 9.56 -13.70 -4.06
CA PHE A 239 8.48 -14.63 -3.80
C PHE A 239 8.99 -15.78 -2.95
N LEU A 240 8.09 -16.45 -2.24
CA LEU A 240 8.42 -17.56 -1.37
C LEU A 240 7.51 -18.76 -1.65
N PRO A 241 8.00 -19.97 -1.44
CA PRO A 241 7.19 -21.18 -1.50
C PRO A 241 6.34 -21.33 -0.21
N LEU A 242 5.40 -20.37 0.03
CA LEU A 242 4.64 -20.31 1.28
C LEU A 242 3.87 -21.61 1.57
N GLY A 243 3.30 -22.24 0.53
CA GLY A 243 2.58 -23.50 0.64
C GLY A 243 3.44 -24.76 0.66
N ASP A 244 4.76 -24.63 0.66
CA ASP A 244 5.66 -25.78 0.90
C ASP A 244 5.87 -25.97 2.41
N HIS A 245 5.04 -26.81 3.02
CA HIS A 245 5.10 -27.11 4.45
C HIS A 245 6.26 -28.05 4.85
N SER A 246 7.11 -28.49 3.89
CA SER A 246 8.39 -29.13 4.21
C SER A 246 9.39 -28.15 4.84
N TRP A 247 9.14 -26.84 4.68
CA TRP A 247 9.79 -25.78 5.41
C TRP A 247 8.94 -25.41 6.63
N PRO A 248 9.40 -25.66 7.86
CA PRO A 248 8.66 -25.29 9.07
C PRO A 248 8.60 -23.76 9.28
N ASP A 249 7.69 -23.30 10.13
CA ASP A 249 7.48 -21.86 10.38
C ASP A 249 8.67 -21.16 11.03
N ASP A 250 9.54 -21.90 11.71
CA ASP A 250 10.79 -21.39 12.29
C ASP A 250 11.95 -21.30 11.29
N THR A 251 11.73 -21.72 10.03
CA THR A 251 12.69 -21.53 8.95
C THR A 251 13.10 -20.06 8.88
N ARG A 252 14.41 -19.83 8.86
CA ARG A 252 14.98 -18.51 8.72
C ARG A 252 15.26 -18.21 7.25
N LEU A 253 14.87 -17.03 6.83
CA LEU A 253 15.32 -16.43 5.58
C LEU A 253 16.51 -15.54 5.89
N GLU A 254 17.63 -15.79 5.23
CA GLU A 254 18.82 -14.96 5.31
C GLU A 254 18.95 -14.15 4.04
N PHE A 255 18.99 -12.82 4.16
CA PHE A 255 19.13 -11.90 3.04
C PHE A 255 20.58 -11.49 2.88
N GLU A 256 21.09 -11.59 1.65
CA GLU A 256 22.34 -10.98 1.22
C GLU A 256 21.98 -9.79 0.34
N TYR A 257 22.49 -8.62 0.67
CA TYR A 257 22.15 -7.39 -0.03
C TYR A 257 23.28 -6.98 -1.00
N MET A 258 22.92 -6.30 -2.08
CA MET A 258 23.88 -5.86 -3.11
C MET A 258 24.89 -4.86 -2.55
N ASP A 259 24.47 -4.01 -1.61
CA ASP A 259 25.29 -2.99 -0.97
C ASP A 259 26.18 -3.51 0.19
N ASP A 260 26.07 -4.78 0.55
CA ASP A 260 26.97 -5.44 1.52
C ASP A 260 28.25 -5.98 0.82
N ARG A 261 28.33 -5.89 -0.50
CA ARG A 261 29.50 -6.34 -1.26
C ARG A 261 30.39 -5.17 -1.63
N PRO A 262 31.71 -5.34 -1.55
CA PRO A 262 32.69 -4.32 -1.91
C PRO A 262 32.70 -4.02 -3.41
#